data_d2f8e0b77f36eecd50169c51ed569b16
#
_entry.id   d2f8e0b77f36eecd50169c51ed569b16
#
_cell.length_a   1.000
_cell.length_b   1.000
_cell.length_c   1.000
_cell.angle_alpha   90.00
_cell.angle_beta   90.00
_cell.angle_gamma   90.00
#
_symmetry.space_group_name_H-M   'P 1'
#
loop_
_entity.id
_entity.type
_entity.pdbx_description
1 polymer ?
#
loop_
_entity_poly.entity_id
_entity_poly.type
_entity_poly.pdbx_seq_one_letter_code
_entity_poly.pdbx_strand_id
1 'polypeptide(L)'
;MPRFSSRRRVNHSAPQMFDLVADVERYPEFVPLCQSLRVRQRTPGPDGTEVVICDMTVSFKLVREAFTTRVTLDRPHLTIGVEYLRGPFRNLENRWTFEAKSENACEVGFYISYEFKSRMLAMLMGTMFDTAFQRFAAAFEKRADRIYGKPTVS
;
A
#
# COMPACT_ATOMS: atom_id res chain seq x y z
N MET A 1 -4.62 18.56 -6.62
CA MET A 1 -4.55 17.42 -5.72
C MET A 1 -3.71 16.32 -6.35
N PRO A 2 -2.56 15.96 -5.75
CA PRO A 2 -1.71 14.94 -6.33
C PRO A 2 -2.39 13.59 -6.41
N ARG A 3 -2.19 12.92 -7.53
CA ARG A 3 -2.68 11.57 -7.76
C ARG A 3 -1.61 10.76 -8.47
N PHE A 4 -1.58 9.49 -8.15
CA PHE A 4 -0.74 8.55 -8.85
C PHE A 4 -1.49 7.24 -9.05
N SER A 5 -1.40 6.67 -10.24
CA SER A 5 -1.97 5.35 -10.49
C SER A 5 -1.02 4.55 -11.37
N SER A 6 -1.02 3.25 -11.15
CA SER A 6 -0.21 2.34 -11.96
C SER A 6 -0.91 1.00 -12.11
N ARG A 7 -0.56 0.30 -13.19
CA ARG A 7 -0.92 -1.09 -13.39
C ARG A 7 0.35 -1.83 -13.76
N ARG A 8 0.59 -2.93 -13.07
CA ARG A 8 1.83 -3.68 -13.25
C ARG A 8 1.52 -5.17 -13.29
N ARG A 9 1.95 -5.82 -14.37
CA ARG A 9 1.86 -7.26 -14.44
C ARG A 9 3.02 -7.88 -13.66
N VAL A 10 2.70 -8.83 -12.78
CA VAL A 10 3.70 -9.54 -12.00
C VAL A 10 3.50 -11.04 -12.17
N ASN A 11 4.59 -11.80 -12.03
CA ASN A 11 4.56 -13.26 -12.20
C ASN A 11 4.35 -13.96 -10.86
N HIS A 12 3.32 -13.51 -10.15
CA HIS A 12 2.82 -14.11 -8.92
C HIS A 12 1.31 -14.11 -9.00
N SER A 13 0.64 -15.04 -8.31
CA SER A 13 -0.82 -15.12 -8.38
C SER A 13 -1.49 -13.92 -7.71
N ALA A 14 -2.72 -13.65 -8.09
CA ALA A 14 -3.50 -12.58 -7.48
C ALA A 14 -3.67 -12.78 -5.96
N PRO A 15 -4.01 -14.00 -5.47
CA PRO A 15 -4.06 -14.23 -4.03
C PRO A 15 -2.73 -14.00 -3.32
N GLN A 16 -1.60 -14.39 -3.93
CA GLN A 16 -0.28 -14.15 -3.34
C GLN A 16 0.01 -12.67 -3.19
N MET A 17 -0.26 -11.89 -4.24
CA MET A 17 -0.03 -10.44 -4.17
C MET A 17 -1.00 -9.76 -3.21
N PHE A 18 -2.26 -10.20 -3.17
CA PHE A 18 -3.21 -9.71 -2.18
C PHE A 18 -2.69 -9.96 -0.75
N ASP A 19 -2.27 -11.19 -0.46
CA ASP A 19 -1.78 -11.54 0.87
C ASP A 19 -0.57 -10.70 1.27
N LEU A 20 0.32 -10.45 0.32
CA LEU A 20 1.51 -9.65 0.56
C LEU A 20 1.16 -8.20 0.93
N VAL A 21 0.26 -7.58 0.17
CA VAL A 21 -0.16 -6.20 0.43
C VAL A 21 -1.03 -6.12 1.68
N ALA A 22 -1.80 -7.16 1.97
CA ALA A 22 -2.64 -7.23 3.17
C ALA A 22 -1.82 -7.34 4.46
N ASP A 23 -0.60 -7.84 4.38
CA ASP A 23 0.28 -8.03 5.54
C ASP A 23 0.98 -6.70 5.89
N VAL A 24 0.18 -5.75 6.36
CA VAL A 24 0.64 -4.36 6.57
C VAL A 24 1.73 -4.26 7.63
N GLU A 25 1.77 -5.19 8.59
CA GLU A 25 2.75 -5.15 9.68
C GLU A 25 4.19 -5.36 9.18
N ARG A 26 4.36 -5.90 7.98
CA ARG A 26 5.69 -6.12 7.38
C ARG A 26 6.18 -4.93 6.55
N TYR A 27 5.34 -3.92 6.35
CA TYR A 27 5.68 -2.78 5.51
C TYR A 27 7.00 -2.11 5.89
N PRO A 28 7.35 -1.92 7.17
CA PRO A 28 8.63 -1.27 7.49
C PRO A 28 9.86 -2.00 6.96
N GLU A 29 9.72 -3.29 6.63
CA GLU A 29 10.83 -4.09 6.12
C GLU A 29 11.20 -3.76 4.68
N PHE A 30 10.27 -3.20 3.90
CA PHE A 30 10.53 -3.02 2.46
C PHE A 30 9.82 -1.86 1.79
N VAL A 31 8.79 -1.28 2.40
CA VAL A 31 8.03 -0.19 1.75
C VAL A 31 8.77 1.13 1.89
N PRO A 32 9.01 1.85 0.77
CA PRO A 32 9.71 3.13 0.84
C PRO A 32 9.07 4.11 1.82
N LEU A 33 9.89 4.80 2.59
CA LEU A 33 9.53 5.81 3.58
C LEU A 33 8.79 5.29 4.82
N CYS A 34 8.35 4.04 4.83
CA CYS A 34 7.61 3.49 5.96
C CYS A 34 8.59 3.13 7.09
N GLN A 35 8.62 3.94 8.14
CA GLN A 35 9.48 3.71 9.29
C GLN A 35 8.88 2.70 10.25
N SER A 36 7.58 2.80 10.51
CA SER A 36 6.88 1.88 11.39
C SER A 36 5.41 1.77 10.99
N LEU A 37 4.82 0.64 11.35
CA LEU A 37 3.39 0.43 11.17
C LEU A 37 2.88 -0.38 12.35
N ARG A 38 1.84 0.12 13.01
CA ARG A 38 1.25 -0.51 14.17
C ARG A 38 -0.23 -0.76 13.92
N VAL A 39 -0.66 -2.00 14.07
CA VAL A 39 -2.08 -2.36 13.98
C VAL A 39 -2.73 -2.09 15.34
N ARG A 40 -3.74 -1.23 15.35
CA ARG A 40 -4.50 -0.91 16.56
C ARG A 40 -5.64 -1.89 16.77
N GLN A 41 -6.29 -2.31 15.70
CA GLN A 41 -7.48 -3.13 15.78
C GLN A 41 -7.69 -3.90 14.50
N ARG A 42 -8.12 -5.15 14.60
CA ARG A 42 -8.57 -5.96 13.47
C ARG A 42 -9.99 -6.41 13.77
N THR A 43 -10.90 -6.20 12.84
CA THR A 43 -12.30 -6.55 13.00
C THR A 43 -12.77 -7.34 11.78
N PRO A 44 -13.28 -8.58 11.96
CA PRO A 44 -13.88 -9.29 10.83
C PRO A 44 -15.11 -8.52 10.34
N GLY A 45 -15.22 -8.38 9.02
CA GLY A 45 -16.37 -7.77 8.40
C GLY A 45 -17.27 -8.82 7.77
N PRO A 46 -18.35 -8.38 7.08
CA PRO A 46 -19.23 -9.31 6.38
C PRO A 46 -18.54 -9.92 5.18
N ASP A 47 -18.98 -11.15 4.81
CA ASP A 47 -18.65 -11.79 3.55
C ASP A 47 -17.15 -11.96 3.27
N GLY A 48 -16.36 -12.26 4.31
CA GLY A 48 -14.94 -12.54 4.12
C GLY A 48 -14.06 -11.30 4.07
N THR A 49 -14.60 -10.13 4.43
CA THR A 49 -13.79 -8.91 4.55
C THR A 49 -13.19 -8.78 5.93
N GLU A 50 -12.18 -7.92 6.06
CA GLU A 50 -11.57 -7.60 7.35
C GLU A 50 -11.23 -6.11 7.35
N VAL A 51 -11.48 -5.45 8.48
CA VAL A 51 -11.12 -4.03 8.65
C VAL A 51 -9.96 -3.93 9.63
N VAL A 52 -8.92 -3.23 9.23
CA VAL A 52 -7.70 -3.05 10.03
C VAL A 52 -7.49 -1.56 10.25
N ILE A 53 -7.43 -1.15 11.52
CA ILE A 53 -7.08 0.22 11.87
C ILE A 53 -5.60 0.22 12.21
N CYS A 54 -4.83 1.05 11.52
CA CYS A 54 -3.39 1.07 11.75
C CYS A 54 -2.82 2.49 11.75
N ASP A 55 -1.71 2.63 12.46
CA ASP A 55 -0.91 3.84 12.50
C ASP A 55 0.36 3.60 11.71
N MET A 56 0.64 4.47 10.74
CA MET A 56 1.86 4.42 9.97
C MET A 56 2.69 5.65 10.25
N THR A 57 3.98 5.46 10.44
CA THR A 57 4.92 6.58 10.53
C THR A 57 5.79 6.55 9.28
N VAL A 58 5.81 7.66 8.58
CA VAL A 58 6.70 7.87 7.44
C VAL A 58 7.79 8.84 7.85
N SER A 59 8.99 8.62 7.36
CA SER A 59 10.10 9.52 7.66
C SER A 59 11.00 9.68 6.45
N PHE A 60 11.52 10.89 6.33
CA PHE A 60 12.53 11.22 5.32
C PHE A 60 13.38 12.36 5.86
N LYS A 61 14.68 12.11 6.01
CA LYS A 61 15.61 13.06 6.61
C LYS A 61 15.13 13.47 8.00
N LEU A 62 14.91 14.76 8.24
CA LEU A 62 14.46 15.29 9.52
C LEU A 62 12.94 15.36 9.67
N VAL A 63 12.20 15.00 8.62
CA VAL A 63 10.75 15.05 8.64
C VAL A 63 10.19 13.67 9.01
N ARG A 64 9.27 13.65 9.96
CA ARG A 64 8.63 12.45 10.46
C ARG A 64 7.17 12.74 10.74
N GLU A 65 6.27 11.98 10.11
CA GLU A 65 4.84 12.19 10.26
C GLU A 65 4.13 10.86 10.49
N ALA A 66 3.16 10.87 11.38
CA ALA A 66 2.35 9.70 11.67
C ALA A 66 0.90 9.95 11.25
N PHE A 67 0.24 8.93 10.73
CA PHE A 67 -1.16 9.05 10.36
C PHE A 67 -1.87 7.72 10.59
N THR A 68 -3.19 7.80 10.77
CA THR A 68 -4.04 6.64 11.05
C THR A 68 -4.96 6.39 9.86
N THR A 69 -5.08 5.14 9.47
CA THR A 69 -5.92 4.72 8.35
C THR A 69 -6.81 3.54 8.74
N ARG A 70 -7.92 3.41 8.00
CA ARG A 70 -8.77 2.23 8.03
C ARG A 70 -8.55 1.48 6.73
N VAL A 71 -8.03 0.26 6.85
CA VAL A 71 -7.74 -0.60 5.71
C VAL A 71 -8.82 -1.66 5.62
N THR A 72 -9.51 -1.73 4.50
CA THR A 72 -10.52 -2.76 4.24
C THR A 72 -9.92 -3.81 3.31
N LEU A 73 -9.78 -5.03 3.84
CA LEU A 73 -9.25 -6.16 3.09
C LEU A 73 -10.44 -6.97 2.56
N ASP A 74 -10.63 -6.95 1.25
CA ASP A 74 -11.74 -7.66 0.61
C ASP A 74 -11.17 -8.83 -0.19
N ARG A 75 -10.99 -9.96 0.50
CA ARG A 75 -10.41 -11.15 -0.11
C ARG A 75 -11.26 -11.72 -1.23
N PRO A 76 -12.60 -11.84 -1.07
CA PRO A 76 -13.42 -12.38 -2.17
C PRO A 76 -13.28 -11.60 -3.48
N HIS A 77 -13.10 -10.29 -3.41
CA HIS A 77 -12.96 -9.45 -4.60
C HIS A 77 -11.51 -9.09 -4.92
N LEU A 78 -10.57 -9.52 -4.09
CA LEU A 78 -9.14 -9.22 -4.24
C LEU A 78 -8.88 -7.73 -4.43
N THR A 79 -9.43 -6.94 -3.49
CA THR A 79 -9.23 -5.49 -3.43
C THR A 79 -8.87 -5.07 -2.02
N ILE A 80 -8.11 -3.98 -1.92
CA ILE A 80 -7.76 -3.37 -0.64
C ILE A 80 -8.04 -1.89 -0.76
N GLY A 81 -8.85 -1.36 0.17
CA GLY A 81 -9.16 0.07 0.22
C GLY A 81 -8.58 0.67 1.49
N VAL A 82 -8.01 1.86 1.38
CA VAL A 82 -7.41 2.57 2.51
C VAL A 82 -8.09 3.91 2.64
N GLU A 83 -8.74 4.13 3.80
CA GLU A 83 -9.39 5.40 4.14
C GLU A 83 -8.56 6.13 5.17
N TYR A 84 -8.40 7.43 4.97
CA TYR A 84 -7.66 8.28 5.91
C TYR A 84 -8.55 8.66 7.09
N LEU A 85 -8.03 8.52 8.30
CA LEU A 85 -8.77 8.89 9.51
C LEU A 85 -8.21 10.15 10.16
N ARG A 86 -6.88 10.26 10.33
CA ARG A 86 -6.26 11.46 10.92
C ARG A 86 -4.76 11.49 10.65
N GLY A 87 -4.20 12.69 10.69
CA GLY A 87 -2.78 12.92 10.49
C GLY A 87 -2.53 14.21 9.72
N PRO A 88 -1.42 14.29 8.99
CA PRO A 88 -0.97 15.53 8.35
C PRO A 88 -1.64 15.81 7.01
N PHE A 89 -2.56 14.95 6.57
CA PHE A 89 -3.24 15.13 5.29
C PHE A 89 -4.58 15.81 5.49
N ARG A 90 -5.01 16.56 4.48
CA ARG A 90 -6.38 17.04 4.38
C ARG A 90 -7.27 15.89 3.92
N ASN A 91 -6.75 15.09 2.99
CA ASN A 91 -7.37 13.86 2.56
C ASN A 91 -6.32 12.90 2.02
N LEU A 92 -6.64 11.62 2.00
CA LEU A 92 -5.83 10.58 1.39
C LEU A 92 -6.73 9.40 1.06
N GLU A 93 -6.63 8.88 -0.14
CA GLU A 93 -7.35 7.69 -0.57
C GLU A 93 -6.38 6.79 -1.32
N ASN A 94 -6.38 5.51 -0.98
CA ASN A 94 -5.53 4.53 -1.63
C ASN A 94 -6.33 3.27 -1.93
N ARG A 95 -6.13 2.70 -3.11
CA ARG A 95 -6.83 1.47 -3.52
C ARG A 95 -5.87 0.55 -4.25
N TRP A 96 -5.99 -0.74 -3.95
CA TRP A 96 -5.27 -1.79 -4.61
C TRP A 96 -6.25 -2.77 -5.24
N THR A 97 -5.95 -3.23 -6.45
CA THR A 97 -6.70 -4.28 -7.12
C THR A 97 -5.74 -5.35 -7.61
N PHE A 98 -6.21 -6.59 -7.63
CA PHE A 98 -5.40 -7.73 -8.05
C PHE A 98 -6.22 -8.55 -9.02
N GLU A 99 -5.91 -8.42 -10.31
CA GLU A 99 -6.65 -9.09 -11.37
C GLU A 99 -5.86 -10.28 -11.90
N ALA A 100 -6.39 -11.48 -11.73
CA ALA A 100 -5.72 -12.69 -12.20
C ALA A 100 -5.61 -12.69 -13.73
N LYS A 101 -4.41 -12.97 -14.24
CA LYS A 101 -4.16 -13.13 -15.67
C LYS A 101 -3.92 -14.60 -16.01
N SER A 102 -3.41 -15.36 -15.04
CA SER A 102 -3.24 -16.81 -15.10
C SER A 102 -3.11 -17.31 -13.66
N GLU A 103 -2.87 -18.62 -13.51
CA GLU A 103 -2.67 -19.19 -12.17
C GLU A 103 -1.47 -18.57 -11.43
N ASN A 104 -0.46 -18.12 -12.18
CA ASN A 104 0.80 -17.66 -11.63
C ASN A 104 1.14 -16.22 -12.02
N ALA A 105 0.16 -15.46 -12.49
CA ALA A 105 0.38 -14.06 -12.86
C ALA A 105 -0.86 -13.23 -12.60
N CYS A 106 -0.65 -11.98 -12.24
CA CYS A 106 -1.75 -11.04 -12.05
C CYS A 106 -1.33 -9.63 -12.46
N GLU A 107 -2.33 -8.77 -12.61
CA GLU A 107 -2.09 -7.35 -12.78
C GLU A 107 -2.42 -6.66 -11.47
N VAL A 108 -1.43 -5.94 -10.91
CA VAL A 108 -1.60 -5.19 -9.68
C VAL A 108 -1.93 -3.75 -10.05
N GLY A 109 -3.13 -3.32 -9.67
CA GLY A 109 -3.55 -1.93 -9.81
C GLY A 109 -3.32 -1.19 -8.51
N PHE A 110 -2.74 0.01 -8.59
CA PHE A 110 -2.45 0.86 -7.45
C PHE A 110 -2.93 2.28 -7.76
N TYR A 111 -3.71 2.85 -6.85
CA TYR A 111 -4.20 4.22 -6.96
C TYR A 111 -4.03 4.92 -5.63
N ILE A 112 -3.52 6.14 -5.66
CA ILE A 112 -3.45 7.00 -4.47
C ILE A 112 -3.68 8.44 -4.87
N SER A 113 -4.50 9.13 -4.06
CA SER A 113 -4.64 10.58 -4.11
C SER A 113 -4.45 11.12 -2.70
N TYR A 114 -3.83 12.28 -2.58
CA TYR A 114 -3.55 12.84 -1.27
C TYR A 114 -3.37 14.35 -1.34
N GLU A 115 -3.56 15.01 -0.20
CA GLU A 115 -3.30 16.44 -0.06
C GLU A 115 -2.86 16.70 1.37
N PHE A 116 -1.73 17.39 1.53
CA PHE A 116 -1.24 17.76 2.86
C PHE A 116 -2.03 18.95 3.40
N LYS A 117 -2.20 19.00 4.74
CA LYS A 117 -2.82 20.15 5.41
C LYS A 117 -1.93 21.38 5.33
N SER A 118 -0.62 21.19 5.35
CA SER A 118 0.37 22.26 5.42
C SER A 118 1.08 22.40 4.07
N ARG A 119 1.19 23.65 3.60
CA ARG A 119 1.98 23.94 2.39
C ARG A 119 3.46 23.61 2.61
N MET A 120 3.94 23.81 3.84
CA MET A 120 5.32 23.50 4.17
C MET A 120 5.58 21.98 4.03
N LEU A 121 4.69 21.16 4.55
CA LEU A 121 4.81 19.70 4.39
C LEU A 121 4.72 19.29 2.93
N ALA A 122 3.83 19.91 2.15
CA ALA A 122 3.72 19.64 0.74
C ALA A 122 5.04 19.94 0.01
N MET A 123 5.72 21.02 0.38
CA MET A 123 7.01 21.38 -0.21
C MET A 123 8.12 20.42 0.23
N LEU A 124 8.12 20.00 1.49
CA LEU A 124 9.18 19.15 2.03
C LEU A 124 9.04 17.69 1.64
N MET A 125 7.79 17.20 1.55
CA MET A 125 7.51 15.77 1.37
C MET A 125 6.94 15.42 0.00
N GLY A 126 6.36 16.39 -0.72
CA GLY A 126 5.63 16.09 -1.95
C GLY A 126 6.43 15.34 -2.99
N THR A 127 7.63 15.82 -3.33
CA THR A 127 8.51 15.18 -4.31
C THR A 127 8.90 13.78 -3.85
N MET A 128 9.14 13.61 -2.56
CA MET A 128 9.54 12.31 -2.01
C MET A 128 8.40 11.31 -2.06
N PHE A 129 7.17 11.77 -1.78
CA PHE A 129 6.01 10.91 -1.88
C PHE A 129 5.78 10.47 -3.33
N ASP A 130 5.88 11.39 -4.29
CA ASP A 130 5.74 11.06 -5.71
C ASP A 130 6.75 9.98 -6.12
N THR A 131 8.02 10.18 -5.74
CA THR A 131 9.08 9.21 -6.04
C THR A 131 8.81 7.86 -5.37
N ALA A 132 8.38 7.88 -4.10
CA ALA A 132 8.08 6.65 -3.37
C ALA A 132 6.93 5.88 -4.02
N PHE A 133 5.85 6.57 -4.41
CA PHE A 133 4.71 5.89 -5.02
C PHE A 133 5.06 5.26 -6.37
N GLN A 134 5.92 5.90 -7.14
CA GLN A 134 6.41 5.32 -8.40
C GLN A 134 7.18 4.02 -8.17
N ARG A 135 7.75 3.83 -6.99
CA ARG A 135 8.53 2.64 -6.64
C ARG A 135 7.75 1.59 -5.86
N PHE A 136 6.54 1.91 -5.42
CA PHE A 136 5.77 0.99 -4.57
C PHE A 136 5.51 -0.35 -5.25
N ALA A 137 4.96 -0.35 -6.46
CA ALA A 137 4.64 -1.60 -7.14
C ALA A 137 5.89 -2.47 -7.35
N ALA A 138 7.00 -1.85 -7.73
CA ALA A 138 8.26 -2.57 -7.89
C ALA A 138 8.77 -3.12 -6.56
N ALA A 139 8.62 -2.37 -5.46
CA ALA A 139 9.03 -2.82 -4.14
C ALA A 139 8.22 -4.05 -3.70
N PHE A 140 6.91 -4.04 -3.95
CA PHE A 140 6.06 -5.17 -3.63
C PHE A 140 6.38 -6.39 -4.49
N GLU A 141 6.65 -6.19 -5.77
CA GLU A 141 7.06 -7.29 -6.65
C GLU A 141 8.38 -7.91 -6.19
N LYS A 142 9.35 -7.08 -5.86
CA LYS A 142 10.65 -7.54 -5.36
C LYS A 142 10.48 -8.34 -4.05
N ARG A 143 9.61 -7.87 -3.16
CA ARG A 143 9.30 -8.58 -1.93
C ARG A 143 8.63 -9.92 -2.21
N ALA A 144 7.71 -9.96 -3.20
CA ALA A 144 7.06 -11.20 -3.60
C ALA A 144 8.07 -12.21 -4.14
N ASP A 145 9.01 -11.75 -4.96
CA ASP A 145 10.08 -12.61 -5.47
C ASP A 145 10.88 -13.22 -4.32
N ARG A 146 11.12 -12.46 -3.27
CA ARG A 146 11.86 -12.92 -2.11
C ARG A 146 11.09 -13.94 -1.28
N ILE A 147 9.77 -13.72 -1.09
CA ILE A 147 8.93 -14.56 -0.23
C ILE A 147 8.43 -15.80 -0.97
N TYR A 148 7.99 -15.63 -2.21
CA TYR A 148 7.36 -16.70 -2.99
C TYR A 148 8.30 -17.34 -3.99
N GLY A 149 9.51 -16.83 -4.11
CA GLY A 149 10.49 -17.29 -5.06
C GLY A 149 10.38 -16.55 -6.38
N LYS A 150 11.54 -16.27 -6.97
CA LYS A 150 11.58 -15.60 -8.26
C LYS A 150 11.07 -16.55 -9.33
N PRO A 151 10.10 -16.14 -10.18
CA PRO A 151 9.57 -17.03 -11.20
C PRO A 151 10.67 -17.49 -12.16
N THR A 152 10.64 -18.78 -12.48
CA THR A 152 11.52 -19.32 -13.52
C THR A 152 10.93 -18.94 -14.86
N VAL A 153 11.75 -18.32 -15.71
CA VAL A 153 11.36 -18.06 -17.09
C VAL A 153 11.54 -19.35 -17.87
N SER A 154 10.44 -19.93 -18.26
CA SER A 154 10.45 -21.09 -19.11
C SER A 154 10.34 -20.68 -20.57
#